data_7a43b0fb757053983d04b6c4ed8d8da5
#
_entry.id   7a43b0fb757053983d04b6c4ed8d8da5
#
_cell.length_a   1.000
_cell.length_b   1.000
_cell.length_c   1.000
_cell.angle_alpha   90.00
_cell.angle_beta   90.00
_cell.angle_gamma   90.00
#
_symmetry.space_group_name_H-M   'P 1'
#
loop_
_entity.id
_entity.type
_entity.pdbx_description
1 polymer ?
#
loop_
_entity_poly.entity_id
_entity_poly.type
_entity_poly.pdbx_seq_one_letter_code
_entity_poly.pdbx_strand_id
1 'polypeptide(L)'
;YLHSFLTRRSSDLGLGNRAVTPDALGPYVADHLEVNRHIVKEYGKYAMRTEQLIVLSAIVPGVMGQTGMETAEIVRGIVYETKPDLILAVDALAARNSRRLNRTIQIADTGIHPGSGVGNYRNAMTEESLGVPVIGIGVPTVVDAATIVNDTMENFITALEQSQALRSTGEILRSYSAAEKYEFVKELISPHLNGMFVTPKDIDESVKRLSFTISEGLNIALIDHNIFA
;
A
#
# COMPACT_ATOMS: atom_id res chain seq x y z
N TYR A 1 -4.04 17.53 12.65
CA TYR A 1 -3.54 17.65 11.27
C TYR A 1 -4.60 17.36 10.20
N LEU A 2 -5.53 16.44 10.43
CA LEU A 2 -6.65 16.19 9.51
C LEU A 2 -7.66 17.36 9.41
N HIS A 3 -7.78 18.19 10.44
CA HIS A 3 -8.68 19.34 10.44
C HIS A 3 -8.21 20.56 9.62
N SER A 4 -6.93 20.64 9.24
CA SER A 4 -6.41 21.75 8.41
C SER A 4 -6.54 21.49 6.90
N PHE A 5 -6.81 20.26 6.48
CA PHE A 5 -7.00 19.86 5.09
C PHE A 5 -8.47 19.59 4.79
N LEU A 6 -9.33 20.59 4.94
CA LEU A 6 -10.64 20.57 4.29
C LEU A 6 -10.41 20.77 2.78
N THR A 7 -9.80 19.79 2.16
CA THR A 7 -9.59 19.75 0.72
C THR A 7 -10.95 19.59 0.05
N ARG A 8 -11.23 20.45 -0.89
CA ARG A 8 -12.52 20.40 -1.63
C ARG A 8 -12.51 19.37 -2.77
N ARG A 9 -11.34 18.87 -3.13
CA ARG A 9 -11.17 17.93 -4.26
C ARG A 9 -10.15 16.86 -3.90
N SER A 10 -10.53 15.61 -3.98
CA SER A 10 -9.63 14.47 -3.83
C SER A 10 -9.58 13.66 -5.12
N SER A 11 -8.43 13.09 -5.41
CA SER A 11 -8.27 12.09 -6.46
C SER A 11 -7.65 10.84 -5.85
N ASP A 12 -8.37 9.72 -5.92
CA ASP A 12 -7.96 8.47 -5.35
C ASP A 12 -7.37 7.57 -6.43
N LEU A 13 -6.20 7.02 -6.13
CA LEU A 13 -5.43 6.17 -7.03
C LEU A 13 -5.43 4.75 -6.50
N GLY A 14 -6.09 3.83 -7.20
CA GLY A 14 -5.95 2.41 -6.95
C GLY A 14 -4.75 1.86 -7.72
N LEU A 15 -3.59 1.76 -7.06
CA LEU A 15 -2.36 1.28 -7.67
C LEU A 15 -2.32 -0.24 -7.71
N GLY A 16 -1.65 -0.79 -8.70
CA GLY A 16 -1.44 -2.22 -8.86
C GLY A 16 -2.10 -2.82 -10.10
N ASN A 17 -2.03 -4.14 -10.19
CA ASN A 17 -2.52 -4.92 -11.31
C ASN A 17 -3.74 -5.77 -10.90
N ARG A 18 -4.91 -5.44 -11.42
CA ARG A 18 -6.16 -6.17 -11.17
C ARG A 18 -6.10 -7.66 -11.53
N ALA A 19 -5.27 -8.03 -12.49
CA ALA A 19 -5.11 -9.42 -12.93
C ALA A 19 -4.20 -10.25 -12.02
N VAL A 20 -3.53 -9.63 -11.05
CA VAL A 20 -2.63 -10.28 -10.09
C VAL A 20 -3.20 -10.09 -8.70
N THR A 21 -3.85 -11.12 -8.14
CA THR A 21 -4.61 -11.01 -6.89
C THR A 21 -3.89 -10.28 -5.76
N PRO A 22 -2.64 -10.60 -5.40
CA PRO A 22 -1.95 -9.88 -4.32
C PRO A 22 -1.72 -8.40 -4.61
N ASP A 23 -1.75 -8.00 -5.88
CA ASP A 23 -1.51 -6.64 -6.37
C ASP A 23 -2.83 -5.89 -6.72
N ALA A 24 -3.99 -6.54 -6.50
CA ALA A 24 -5.28 -6.00 -6.88
C ALA A 24 -5.96 -5.15 -5.78
N LEU A 25 -5.30 -4.91 -4.65
CA LEU A 25 -5.87 -4.18 -3.52
C LEU A 25 -6.35 -2.78 -3.93
N GLY A 26 -5.46 -1.96 -4.49
CA GLY A 26 -5.78 -0.60 -4.91
C GLY A 26 -6.90 -0.54 -5.95
N PRO A 27 -6.84 -1.34 -7.04
CA PRO A 27 -7.93 -1.46 -8.00
C PRO A 27 -9.29 -1.79 -7.36
N TYR A 28 -9.34 -2.72 -6.41
CA TYR A 28 -10.60 -3.05 -5.73
C TYR A 28 -11.08 -1.97 -4.75
N VAL A 29 -10.17 -1.25 -4.11
CA VAL A 29 -10.56 -0.07 -3.31
C VAL A 29 -11.23 0.96 -4.22
N ALA A 30 -10.61 1.30 -5.36
CA ALA A 30 -11.16 2.27 -6.29
C ALA A 30 -12.56 1.90 -6.82
N ASP A 31 -12.86 0.61 -6.98
CA ASP A 31 -14.18 0.11 -7.43
C ASP A 31 -15.31 0.39 -6.44
N HIS A 32 -15.00 0.49 -5.14
CA HIS A 32 -15.99 0.66 -4.08
C HIS A 32 -16.06 2.11 -3.55
N LEU A 33 -15.29 3.04 -4.12
CA LEU A 33 -15.35 4.45 -3.74
C LEU A 33 -16.57 5.15 -4.35
N GLU A 34 -17.23 5.97 -3.55
CA GLU A 34 -18.38 6.77 -3.94
C GLU A 34 -17.94 8.05 -4.65
N VAL A 35 -17.52 7.90 -5.92
CA VAL A 35 -17.07 9.04 -6.73
C VAL A 35 -18.22 9.95 -7.13
N ASN A 36 -18.06 11.27 -6.98
CA ASN A 36 -19.12 12.26 -7.19
C ASN A 36 -18.72 13.41 -8.14
N ARG A 37 -17.44 13.47 -8.59
CA ARG A 37 -16.93 14.56 -9.42
C ARG A 37 -17.78 14.78 -10.68
N HIS A 38 -18.25 13.72 -11.33
CA HIS A 38 -19.07 13.79 -12.53
C HIS A 38 -20.44 14.42 -12.24
N ILE A 39 -21.07 14.09 -11.10
CA ILE A 39 -22.34 14.65 -10.67
C ILE A 39 -22.20 16.15 -10.40
N VAL A 40 -21.14 16.53 -9.66
CA VAL A 40 -20.88 17.93 -9.32
C VAL A 40 -20.58 18.77 -10.57
N LYS A 41 -19.88 18.20 -11.55
CA LYS A 41 -19.54 18.86 -12.81
C LYS A 41 -20.78 19.11 -13.67
N GLU A 42 -21.71 18.16 -13.70
CA GLU A 42 -22.92 18.21 -14.53
C GLU A 42 -24.03 19.04 -13.89
N TYR A 43 -24.32 18.81 -12.61
CA TYR A 43 -25.49 19.34 -11.92
C TYR A 43 -25.16 20.38 -10.84
N GLY A 44 -23.88 20.67 -10.61
CA GLY A 44 -23.42 21.57 -9.55
C GLY A 44 -23.47 20.95 -8.15
N LYS A 45 -22.91 21.68 -7.18
CA LYS A 45 -22.79 21.21 -5.78
C LYS A 45 -24.13 20.95 -5.10
N TYR A 46 -25.16 21.68 -5.47
CA TYR A 46 -26.49 21.55 -4.87
C TYR A 46 -27.14 20.17 -5.10
N ALA A 47 -26.72 19.45 -6.15
CA ALA A 47 -27.18 18.07 -6.40
C ALA A 47 -26.87 17.11 -5.26
N MET A 48 -25.80 17.36 -4.50
CA MET A 48 -25.37 16.51 -3.40
C MET A 48 -25.99 16.85 -2.05
N ARG A 49 -26.81 17.91 -1.97
CA ARG A 49 -27.54 18.35 -0.77
C ARG A 49 -26.68 18.56 0.47
N THR A 50 -25.39 18.87 0.29
CA THR A 50 -24.46 19.14 1.38
C THR A 50 -23.65 20.40 1.12
N GLU A 51 -23.39 21.18 2.18
CA GLU A 51 -22.58 22.39 2.09
C GLU A 51 -21.06 22.06 2.13
N GLN A 52 -20.70 20.98 2.80
CA GLN A 52 -19.32 20.51 2.96
C GLN A 52 -19.06 19.32 2.03
N LEU A 53 -18.95 19.60 0.74
CA LEU A 53 -18.73 18.57 -0.24
C LEU A 53 -17.26 18.42 -0.59
N ILE A 54 -16.72 17.22 -0.41
CA ILE A 54 -15.48 16.80 -1.03
C ILE A 54 -15.79 16.23 -2.41
N VAL A 55 -15.23 16.85 -3.45
CA VAL A 55 -15.36 16.36 -4.82
C VAL A 55 -14.38 15.25 -5.07
N LEU A 56 -14.88 14.03 -5.18
CA LEU A 56 -14.10 12.80 -5.26
C LEU A 56 -14.08 12.23 -6.67
N SER A 57 -12.89 11.90 -7.15
CA SER A 57 -12.66 11.10 -8.36
C SER A 57 -11.72 9.95 -8.04
N ALA A 58 -11.89 8.80 -8.69
CA ALA A 58 -11.01 7.64 -8.55
C ALA A 58 -10.52 7.17 -9.91
N ILE A 59 -9.31 6.60 -9.93
CA ILE A 59 -8.74 5.99 -11.13
C ILE A 59 -7.86 4.80 -10.78
N VAL A 60 -7.85 3.81 -11.66
CA VAL A 60 -6.92 2.69 -11.67
C VAL A 60 -6.00 2.88 -12.88
N PRO A 61 -4.80 3.44 -12.69
CA PRO A 61 -3.90 3.76 -13.83
C PRO A 61 -3.33 2.52 -14.51
N GLY A 62 -3.41 1.35 -13.86
CA GLY A 62 -2.78 0.12 -14.32
C GLY A 62 -1.27 0.12 -14.08
N VAL A 63 -0.58 -0.87 -14.66
CA VAL A 63 0.87 -1.05 -14.53
C VAL A 63 1.57 -0.82 -15.86
N MET A 64 2.84 -0.41 -15.82
CA MET A 64 3.62 -0.08 -17.02
C MET A 64 3.64 -1.21 -18.06
N GLY A 65 3.64 -2.48 -17.62
CA GLY A 65 3.58 -3.63 -18.55
C GLY A 65 2.29 -3.72 -19.37
N GLN A 66 1.21 -3.05 -18.94
CA GLN A 66 -0.08 -2.99 -19.65
C GLN A 66 -0.22 -1.70 -20.45
N THR A 67 0.24 -0.58 -19.89
CA THR A 67 0.01 0.77 -20.45
C THR A 67 1.15 1.28 -21.32
N GLY A 68 2.37 0.77 -21.14
CA GLY A 68 3.59 1.30 -21.72
C GLY A 68 4.06 2.62 -21.13
N MET A 69 3.39 3.10 -20.06
CA MET A 69 3.69 4.37 -19.40
C MET A 69 3.99 4.15 -17.91
N GLU A 70 4.85 5.00 -17.35
CA GLU A 70 5.04 5.06 -15.90
C GLU A 70 3.75 5.56 -15.23
N THR A 71 3.36 4.93 -14.12
CA THR A 71 2.17 5.33 -13.36
C THR A 71 2.22 6.81 -12.97
N ALA A 72 3.39 7.32 -12.58
CA ALA A 72 3.56 8.73 -12.23
C ALA A 72 3.34 9.70 -13.42
N GLU A 73 3.58 9.26 -14.67
CA GLU A 73 3.28 10.07 -15.88
C GLU A 73 1.77 10.20 -16.07
N ILE A 74 1.04 9.09 -15.95
CA ILE A 74 -0.43 9.08 -16.04
C ILE A 74 -1.01 9.99 -14.96
N VAL A 75 -0.54 9.83 -13.73
CA VAL A 75 -1.04 10.60 -12.57
C VAL A 75 -0.75 12.09 -12.72
N ARG A 76 0.43 12.49 -13.23
CA ARG A 76 0.71 13.90 -13.54
C ARG A 76 -0.29 14.50 -14.53
N GLY A 77 -0.64 13.76 -15.57
CA GLY A 77 -1.68 14.17 -16.53
C GLY A 77 -3.04 14.40 -15.86
N ILE A 78 -3.42 13.50 -14.94
CA ILE A 78 -4.66 13.61 -14.18
C ILE A 78 -4.63 14.79 -13.22
N VAL A 79 -3.54 14.99 -12.49
CA VAL A 79 -3.36 16.15 -11.60
C VAL A 79 -3.47 17.46 -12.37
N TYR A 80 -2.86 17.55 -13.54
CA TYR A 80 -2.95 18.72 -14.41
C TYR A 80 -4.40 19.04 -14.82
N GLU A 81 -5.18 18.03 -15.19
CA GLU A 81 -6.55 18.18 -15.65
C GLU A 81 -7.56 18.38 -14.50
N THR A 82 -7.42 17.61 -13.42
CA THR A 82 -8.42 17.59 -12.34
C THR A 82 -8.14 18.60 -11.23
N LYS A 83 -6.86 18.99 -11.09
CA LYS A 83 -6.37 19.93 -10.06
C LYS A 83 -6.86 19.54 -8.67
N PRO A 84 -6.55 18.34 -8.19
CA PRO A 84 -6.96 17.91 -6.86
C PRO A 84 -6.19 18.71 -5.79
N ASP A 85 -6.78 18.83 -4.61
CA ASP A 85 -6.14 19.43 -3.45
C ASP A 85 -5.39 18.36 -2.61
N LEU A 86 -5.72 17.07 -2.84
CA LEU A 86 -5.11 15.91 -2.20
C LEU A 86 -5.18 14.69 -3.12
N ILE A 87 -4.18 13.84 -3.05
CA ILE A 87 -4.17 12.50 -3.64
C ILE A 87 -4.12 11.46 -2.53
N LEU A 88 -5.02 10.47 -2.59
CA LEU A 88 -4.94 9.24 -1.80
C LEU A 88 -4.48 8.12 -2.72
N ALA A 89 -3.34 7.52 -2.42
CA ALA A 89 -2.77 6.43 -3.23
C ALA A 89 -2.83 5.12 -2.44
N VAL A 90 -3.61 4.17 -2.92
CA VAL A 90 -3.77 2.85 -2.29
C VAL A 90 -2.97 1.82 -3.06
N ASP A 91 -2.10 1.06 -2.38
CA ASP A 91 -1.21 0.07 -3.00
C ASP A 91 -1.03 -1.19 -2.15
N ALA A 92 -0.72 -2.28 -2.81
CA ALA A 92 -0.29 -3.51 -2.19
C ALA A 92 1.22 -3.46 -1.91
N LEU A 93 1.63 -3.81 -0.68
CA LEU A 93 3.01 -3.73 -0.24
C LEU A 93 3.63 -5.12 -0.06
N ALA A 94 4.98 -5.17 -0.05
CA ALA A 94 5.71 -6.33 0.44
C ALA A 94 5.95 -6.20 1.96
N ALA A 95 5.65 -7.25 2.70
CA ALA A 95 5.90 -7.30 4.13
C ALA A 95 7.40 -7.42 4.42
N ARG A 96 7.92 -6.58 5.31
CA ARG A 96 9.28 -6.71 5.87
C ARG A 96 9.35 -7.60 7.12
N ASN A 97 8.21 -8.16 7.50
CA ASN A 97 8.07 -9.14 8.56
C ASN A 97 6.80 -9.95 8.28
N SER A 98 6.89 -11.27 8.31
CA SER A 98 5.79 -12.18 7.98
C SER A 98 4.53 -11.99 8.84
N ARG A 99 4.68 -11.51 10.08
CA ARG A 99 3.57 -11.25 11.01
C ARG A 99 2.65 -10.11 10.58
N ARG A 100 3.14 -9.22 9.68
CA ARG A 100 2.37 -8.07 9.17
C ARG A 100 1.53 -8.38 7.94
N LEU A 101 1.78 -9.54 7.32
CA LEU A 101 1.13 -9.98 6.09
C LEU A 101 -0.40 -10.04 6.25
N ASN A 102 -1.16 -9.29 5.45
CA ASN A 102 -2.62 -9.12 5.51
C ASN A 102 -3.19 -8.69 6.88
N ARG A 103 -2.36 -8.08 7.76
CA ARG A 103 -2.77 -7.74 9.13
C ARG A 103 -2.58 -6.29 9.51
N THR A 104 -1.94 -5.50 8.66
CA THR A 104 -1.66 -4.08 8.95
C THR A 104 -2.03 -3.20 7.77
N ILE A 105 -2.70 -2.10 8.05
CA ILE A 105 -2.87 -0.99 7.11
C ILE A 105 -1.85 0.08 7.51
N GLN A 106 -1.05 0.52 6.56
CA GLN A 106 -0.03 1.55 6.75
C GLN A 106 -0.51 2.82 6.07
N ILE A 107 -0.47 3.95 6.78
CA ILE A 107 -0.83 5.26 6.23
C ILE A 107 0.39 6.17 6.41
N ALA A 108 0.79 6.85 5.35
CA ALA A 108 1.92 7.77 5.34
C ALA A 108 1.58 9.02 4.53
N ASP A 109 1.98 10.18 5.02
CA ASP A 109 1.83 11.48 4.35
C ASP A 109 3.06 11.88 3.51
N THR A 110 4.04 11.01 3.41
CA THR A 110 5.26 11.19 2.61
C THR A 110 5.11 10.73 1.16
N GLY A 111 3.90 10.32 0.77
CA GLY A 111 3.64 9.75 -0.54
C GLY A 111 3.92 8.24 -0.61
N ILE A 112 4.08 7.73 -1.84
CA ILE A 112 4.23 6.30 -2.09
C ILE A 112 5.32 6.04 -3.14
N HIS A 113 6.02 4.91 -2.99
CA HIS A 113 7.06 4.42 -3.91
C HIS A 113 6.62 3.07 -4.49
N PRO A 114 5.84 3.05 -5.59
CA PRO A 114 5.28 1.82 -6.13
C PRO A 114 6.36 0.82 -6.51
N GLY A 115 6.15 -0.46 -6.18
CA GLY A 115 7.06 -1.54 -6.54
C GLY A 115 8.38 -1.60 -5.78
N SER A 116 8.70 -0.63 -4.90
CA SER A 116 9.97 -0.63 -4.16
C SER A 116 10.16 -1.85 -3.26
N GLY A 117 9.08 -2.38 -2.71
CA GLY A 117 9.09 -3.57 -1.85
C GLY A 117 9.41 -4.88 -2.57
N VAL A 118 9.28 -4.91 -3.89
CA VAL A 118 9.53 -6.08 -4.75
C VAL A 118 10.73 -5.87 -5.69
N GLY A 119 11.57 -4.87 -5.43
CA GLY A 119 12.75 -4.54 -6.25
C GLY A 119 12.43 -3.92 -7.60
N ASN A 120 11.18 -3.54 -7.83
CA ASN A 120 10.71 -2.92 -9.07
C ASN A 120 10.54 -1.40 -8.84
N TYR A 121 11.66 -0.69 -8.77
CA TYR A 121 11.67 0.74 -8.49
C TYR A 121 10.98 1.53 -9.60
N ARG A 122 9.94 2.28 -9.23
CA ARG A 122 9.19 3.20 -10.05
C ARG A 122 9.36 4.62 -9.56
N ASN A 123 8.97 5.60 -10.39
CA ASN A 123 8.97 6.99 -9.98
C ASN A 123 8.07 7.18 -8.75
N ALA A 124 8.62 7.81 -7.72
CA ALA A 124 7.90 8.12 -6.50
C ALA A 124 6.74 9.08 -6.80
N MET A 125 5.62 8.86 -6.12
CA MET A 125 4.50 9.79 -6.11
C MET A 125 4.46 10.47 -4.74
N THR A 126 5.01 11.67 -4.71
CA THR A 126 5.15 12.52 -3.52
C THR A 126 4.63 13.92 -3.86
N GLU A 127 4.46 14.76 -2.84
CA GLU A 127 4.12 16.17 -3.06
C GLU A 127 5.15 16.88 -3.96
N GLU A 128 6.43 16.57 -3.79
CA GLU A 128 7.50 17.14 -4.62
C GLU A 128 7.35 16.77 -6.11
N SER A 129 6.98 15.50 -6.41
CA SER A 129 6.89 15.00 -7.78
C SER A 129 5.60 15.35 -8.51
N LEU A 130 4.50 15.58 -7.76
CA LEU A 130 3.15 15.81 -8.29
C LEU A 130 2.63 17.23 -8.05
N GLY A 131 3.26 18.01 -7.17
CA GLY A 131 2.85 19.37 -6.83
C GLY A 131 1.59 19.45 -5.95
N VAL A 132 1.14 18.33 -5.40
CA VAL A 132 0.00 18.23 -4.50
C VAL A 132 0.31 17.21 -3.40
N PRO A 133 -0.20 17.37 -2.16
CA PRO A 133 -0.04 16.41 -1.09
C PRO A 133 -0.49 15.01 -1.50
N VAL A 134 0.28 13.99 -1.10
CA VAL A 134 -0.02 12.58 -1.37
C VAL A 134 -0.02 11.79 -0.07
N ILE A 135 -1.13 11.16 0.24
CA ILE A 135 -1.24 10.19 1.33
C ILE A 135 -1.21 8.79 0.73
N GLY A 136 -0.21 8.01 1.12
CA GLY A 136 -0.11 6.59 0.78
C GLY A 136 -0.85 5.73 1.79
N ILE A 137 -1.66 4.79 1.30
CA ILE A 137 -2.34 3.76 2.10
C ILE A 137 -1.91 2.42 1.56
N GLY A 138 -1.29 1.58 2.39
CA GLY A 138 -0.73 0.33 1.93
C GLY A 138 -1.04 -0.85 2.85
N VAL A 139 -1.21 -2.02 2.24
CA VAL A 139 -1.35 -3.29 2.96
C VAL A 139 -0.32 -4.27 2.45
N PRO A 140 0.46 -4.92 3.34
CA PRO A 140 1.35 -6.00 2.94
C PRO A 140 0.54 -7.23 2.52
N THR A 141 0.58 -7.58 1.23
CA THR A 141 -0.12 -8.72 0.63
C THR A 141 0.80 -9.86 0.23
N VAL A 142 2.09 -9.57 0.12
CA VAL A 142 3.14 -10.53 -0.18
C VAL A 142 4.30 -10.39 0.80
N VAL A 143 5.11 -11.43 0.91
CA VAL A 143 6.38 -11.44 1.64
C VAL A 143 7.42 -12.19 0.81
N ASP A 144 8.66 -11.70 0.76
CA ASP A 144 9.73 -12.42 0.07
C ASP A 144 10.21 -13.64 0.87
N ALA A 145 10.73 -14.64 0.18
CA ALA A 145 11.21 -15.87 0.80
C ALA A 145 12.34 -15.62 1.80
N ALA A 146 13.24 -14.67 1.53
CA ALA A 146 14.33 -14.31 2.42
C ALA A 146 13.81 -13.77 3.77
N THR A 147 12.77 -12.95 3.75
CA THR A 147 12.10 -12.48 4.97
C THR A 147 11.52 -13.62 5.79
N ILE A 148 10.84 -14.61 5.15
CA ILE A 148 10.30 -15.79 5.86
C ILE A 148 11.41 -16.59 6.52
N VAL A 149 12.50 -16.87 5.78
CA VAL A 149 13.64 -17.63 6.31
C VAL A 149 14.32 -16.85 7.44
N ASN A 150 14.50 -15.54 7.28
CA ASN A 150 15.09 -14.69 8.32
C ASN A 150 14.23 -14.66 9.60
N ASP A 151 12.90 -14.50 9.48
CA ASP A 151 11.99 -14.55 10.62
C ASP A 151 12.02 -15.91 11.33
N THR A 152 12.16 -17.00 10.55
CA THR A 152 12.30 -18.37 11.07
C THR A 152 13.61 -18.51 11.82
N MET A 153 14.72 -18.00 11.27
CA MET A 153 16.04 -18.03 11.88
C MET A 153 16.07 -17.23 13.19
N GLU A 154 15.42 -16.07 13.26
CA GLU A 154 15.30 -15.30 14.51
C GLU A 154 14.54 -16.08 15.60
N ASN A 155 13.47 -16.79 15.25
CA ASN A 155 12.75 -17.65 16.18
C ASN A 155 13.61 -18.85 16.63
N PHE A 156 14.40 -19.42 15.71
CA PHE A 156 15.34 -20.52 16.02
C PHE A 156 16.43 -20.07 16.97
N ILE A 157 17.06 -18.91 16.73
CA ILE A 157 18.07 -18.33 17.63
C ILE A 157 17.46 -18.12 19.03
N THR A 158 16.25 -17.61 19.12
CA THR A 158 15.54 -17.43 20.39
C THR A 158 15.33 -18.77 21.11
N ALA A 159 14.98 -19.83 20.39
CA ALA A 159 14.83 -21.17 20.96
C ALA A 159 16.17 -21.74 21.46
N LEU A 160 17.27 -21.50 20.74
CA LEU A 160 18.61 -21.90 21.20
C LEU A 160 19.02 -21.19 22.50
N GLU A 161 18.75 -19.87 22.60
CA GLU A 161 19.03 -19.09 23.83
C GLU A 161 18.27 -19.61 25.06
N GLN A 162 17.06 -20.14 24.85
CA GLN A 162 16.24 -20.75 25.90
C GLN A 162 16.70 -22.17 26.28
N SER A 163 17.49 -22.84 25.43
CA SER A 163 18.01 -24.17 25.69
C SER A 163 19.21 -24.12 26.59
N GLN A 164 19.21 -24.90 27.69
CA GLN A 164 20.33 -24.96 28.62
C GLN A 164 21.63 -25.48 27.94
N ALA A 165 21.53 -26.40 26.97
CA ALA A 165 22.63 -26.99 26.27
C ALA A 165 23.19 -26.15 25.12
N LEU A 166 22.37 -25.28 24.51
CA LEU A 166 22.69 -24.58 23.25
C LEU A 166 22.74 -23.05 23.42
N ARG A 167 22.61 -22.54 24.63
CA ARG A 167 22.56 -21.12 24.93
C ARG A 167 23.72 -20.33 24.34
N SER A 168 24.95 -20.82 24.51
CA SER A 168 26.14 -20.13 24.00
C SER A 168 26.13 -20.01 22.48
N THR A 169 25.60 -21.03 21.78
CA THR A 169 25.43 -20.97 20.31
C THR A 169 24.39 -19.90 19.91
N GLY A 170 23.27 -19.83 20.63
CA GLY A 170 22.26 -18.80 20.42
C GLY A 170 22.79 -17.37 20.62
N GLU A 171 23.57 -17.15 21.70
CA GLU A 171 24.21 -15.88 22.01
C GLU A 171 25.22 -15.45 20.92
N ILE A 172 26.01 -16.38 20.37
CA ILE A 172 26.92 -16.11 19.25
C ILE A 172 26.13 -15.68 18.01
N LEU A 173 25.07 -16.43 17.63
CA LEU A 173 24.27 -16.11 16.47
C LEU A 173 23.50 -14.78 16.65
N ARG A 174 23.10 -14.44 17.89
CA ARG A 174 22.47 -13.17 18.22
C ARG A 174 23.41 -11.97 18.05
N SER A 175 24.70 -12.14 18.20
CA SER A 175 25.71 -11.06 18.10
C SER A 175 25.84 -10.48 16.68
N TYR A 176 25.43 -11.22 15.64
CA TYR A 176 25.37 -10.69 14.27
C TYR A 176 24.22 -9.67 14.12
N SER A 177 24.47 -8.61 13.37
CA SER A 177 23.45 -7.62 13.06
C SER A 177 22.31 -8.22 12.21
N ALA A 178 21.14 -7.61 12.23
CA ALA A 178 20.00 -8.03 11.41
C ALA A 178 20.33 -8.01 9.90
N ALA A 179 21.14 -7.03 9.47
CA ALA A 179 21.56 -6.92 8.06
C ALA A 179 22.50 -8.08 7.66
N GLU A 180 23.49 -8.42 8.49
CA GLU A 180 24.40 -9.54 8.22
C GLU A 180 23.65 -10.87 8.14
N LYS A 181 22.72 -11.11 9.08
CA LYS A 181 21.89 -12.33 9.06
C LYS A 181 21.00 -12.39 7.81
N TYR A 182 20.42 -11.27 7.41
CA TYR A 182 19.58 -11.22 6.22
C TYR A 182 20.36 -11.47 4.93
N GLU A 183 21.54 -10.87 4.77
CA GLU A 183 22.42 -11.14 3.60
C GLU A 183 22.90 -12.59 3.57
N PHE A 184 23.25 -13.16 4.71
CA PHE A 184 23.61 -14.58 4.81
C PHE A 184 22.44 -15.50 4.40
N VAL A 185 21.22 -15.18 4.83
CA VAL A 185 20.02 -15.90 4.39
C VAL A 185 19.85 -15.81 2.88
N LYS A 186 20.00 -14.62 2.28
CA LYS A 186 19.89 -14.43 0.83
C LYS A 186 20.89 -15.28 0.05
N GLU A 187 22.14 -15.35 0.50
CA GLU A 187 23.15 -16.21 -0.11
C GLU A 187 22.77 -17.69 -0.05
N LEU A 188 22.27 -18.16 1.10
CA LEU A 188 21.88 -19.56 1.29
C LEU A 188 20.69 -19.98 0.42
N ILE A 189 19.71 -19.09 0.20
CA ILE A 189 18.52 -19.41 -0.60
C ILE A 189 18.70 -19.16 -2.09
N SER A 190 19.80 -18.51 -2.49
CA SER A 190 20.14 -18.26 -3.90
C SER A 190 20.66 -19.56 -4.55
N PRO A 191 20.36 -19.83 -5.85
CA PRO A 191 19.51 -19.02 -6.72
C PRO A 191 18.01 -19.40 -6.67
N HIS A 192 17.64 -20.47 -5.95
CA HIS A 192 16.34 -21.13 -6.12
C HIS A 192 15.15 -20.34 -5.57
N LEU A 193 15.33 -19.62 -4.44
CA LEU A 193 14.27 -18.89 -3.78
C LEU A 193 14.44 -17.37 -3.85
N ASN A 194 15.55 -16.90 -4.43
CA ASN A 194 15.80 -15.47 -4.56
C ASN A 194 14.82 -14.85 -5.56
N GLY A 195 14.10 -13.82 -5.12
CA GLY A 195 13.03 -13.17 -5.89
C GLY A 195 11.68 -13.90 -5.84
N MET A 196 11.54 -14.98 -5.06
CA MET A 196 10.25 -15.60 -4.82
C MET A 196 9.45 -14.81 -3.79
N PHE A 197 8.22 -14.47 -4.13
CA PHE A 197 7.23 -13.86 -3.23
C PHE A 197 6.14 -14.86 -2.89
N VAL A 198 5.75 -14.87 -1.62
CA VAL A 198 4.75 -15.77 -1.06
C VAL A 198 3.56 -14.96 -0.56
N THR A 199 2.38 -15.50 -0.74
CA THR A 199 1.13 -14.91 -0.26
C THR A 199 0.32 -15.97 0.51
N PRO A 200 -0.56 -15.58 1.44
CA PRO A 200 -1.44 -16.52 2.14
C PRO A 200 -2.37 -17.27 1.18
N LYS A 201 -2.77 -18.48 1.58
CA LYS A 201 -3.67 -19.31 0.79
C LYS A 201 -5.03 -18.64 0.50
N ASP A 202 -5.50 -17.82 1.43
CA ASP A 202 -6.77 -17.09 1.38
C ASP A 202 -6.66 -15.67 0.82
N ILE A 203 -5.62 -15.40 0.02
CA ILE A 203 -5.31 -14.06 -0.47
C ILE A 203 -6.47 -13.43 -1.23
N ASP A 204 -7.20 -14.22 -2.04
CA ASP A 204 -8.33 -13.73 -2.83
C ASP A 204 -9.43 -13.12 -1.96
N GLU A 205 -9.76 -13.80 -0.85
CA GLU A 205 -10.76 -13.34 0.11
C GLU A 205 -10.21 -12.18 0.96
N SER A 206 -8.96 -12.29 1.40
CA SER A 206 -8.30 -11.28 2.21
C SER A 206 -8.20 -9.95 1.49
N VAL A 207 -7.79 -9.93 0.22
CA VAL A 207 -7.70 -8.71 -0.59
C VAL A 207 -9.08 -8.08 -0.79
N LYS A 208 -10.12 -8.85 -1.11
CA LYS A 208 -11.50 -8.36 -1.24
C LYS A 208 -12.01 -7.73 0.06
N ARG A 209 -11.81 -8.40 1.19
CA ARG A 209 -12.24 -7.90 2.49
C ARG A 209 -11.49 -6.62 2.89
N LEU A 210 -10.17 -6.60 2.72
CA LEU A 210 -9.35 -5.44 3.06
C LEU A 210 -9.66 -4.24 2.16
N SER A 211 -9.84 -4.46 0.85
CA SER A 211 -10.20 -3.40 -0.08
C SER A 211 -11.57 -2.80 0.27
N PHE A 212 -12.56 -3.63 0.56
CA PHE A 212 -13.87 -3.15 1.01
C PHE A 212 -13.77 -2.35 2.32
N THR A 213 -13.01 -2.85 3.30
CA THR A 213 -12.82 -2.14 4.58
C THR A 213 -12.16 -0.77 4.39
N ILE A 214 -11.15 -0.68 3.51
CA ILE A 214 -10.45 0.58 3.22
C ILE A 214 -11.40 1.54 2.49
N SER A 215 -12.13 1.07 1.47
CA SER A 215 -13.05 1.93 0.71
C SER A 215 -14.18 2.46 1.59
N GLU A 216 -14.78 1.63 2.45
CA GLU A 216 -15.78 2.10 3.40
C GLU A 216 -15.22 3.14 4.38
N GLY A 217 -14.03 2.90 4.91
CA GLY A 217 -13.35 3.90 5.76
C GLY A 217 -13.10 5.23 5.03
N LEU A 218 -12.74 5.18 3.75
CA LEU A 218 -12.56 6.37 2.92
C LEU A 218 -13.88 7.06 2.58
N ASN A 219 -14.93 6.31 2.21
CA ASN A 219 -16.26 6.85 1.95
C ASN A 219 -16.79 7.60 3.18
N ILE A 220 -16.69 6.98 4.37
CA ILE A 220 -17.08 7.63 5.64
C ILE A 220 -16.25 8.89 5.90
N ALA A 221 -14.93 8.84 5.71
CA ALA A 221 -14.05 9.96 6.01
C ALA A 221 -14.19 11.14 5.04
N LEU A 222 -14.54 10.87 3.77
CA LEU A 222 -14.54 11.86 2.69
C LEU A 222 -15.94 12.37 2.33
N ILE A 223 -16.98 11.55 2.54
CA ILE A 223 -18.35 11.87 2.07
C ILE A 223 -19.31 12.03 3.23
N ASP A 224 -19.27 11.16 4.23
CA ASP A 224 -20.19 11.19 5.36
C ASP A 224 -19.59 11.92 6.58
N HIS A 225 -19.63 13.25 6.55
CA HIS A 225 -19.17 14.08 7.66
C HIS A 225 -20.04 14.03 8.92
N ASN A 226 -21.22 13.38 8.88
CA ASN A 226 -22.15 13.35 10.01
C ASN A 226 -21.78 12.35 11.11
N ILE A 227 -20.81 11.47 10.88
CA ILE A 227 -20.40 10.43 11.85
C ILE A 227 -19.47 11.00 12.93
N PHE A 228 -18.83 12.15 12.68
CA PHE A 228 -17.85 12.77 13.61
C PHE A 228 -18.32 14.15 14.14
N ALA A 229 -19.57 14.52 13.94
CA ALA A 229 -20.15 15.77 14.42
C ALA A 229 -20.84 15.63 15.81
#